data_a10585b9455651b53310eb321d7e2645
#
_entry.id   a10585b9455651b53310eb321d7e2645
#
_cell.length_a   1.000
_cell.length_b   1.000
_cell.length_c   1.000
_cell.angle_alpha   90.00
_cell.angle_beta   90.00
_cell.angle_gamma   90.00
#
_symmetry.space_group_name_H-M   'P 1'
#
loop_
_entity.id
_entity.type
_entity.pdbx_description
1 polymer ?
#
loop_
_entity_poly.entity_id
_entity_poly.type
_entity_poly.pdbx_seq_one_letter_code
_entity_poly.pdbx_strand_id
1 'polypeptide(L)'
;SDEYIGGINKAVKDGVILDIDNKVKSSATNYLKKLNENPNFLKSVKTYDGKILTFNTIKDSPKVNSYYGPQIRKDWLDKLGLAVPKTIDEWHEVLMAFKTKDPNGNGKMDEIPFAEDKQMNFSAFSAAWGVLKGEFYKNPKGEFVYGSIEPEFKSYLETMNKWYGEGLIDSEFAAMPSKKVDENMTSDISGAYVGYIGSQMGNYLATKSKENPDYNIVGTSWPIGPAGKDYCAFTNMLKQVENGYGTAITTTNKHVEESIKLLDFNYSEEGIALHNWGIEGKTYDKENSGYKYSDLIVKNPDGKDPINVLAKYTLPIFGGFGKVMNGDAYEAISQVFPQQKEAAETWTKGDNSLLMQSISYTEDESIKINNIMSSIKKYEDDMFVKIIMGITPISEFDNYVKEIKTMGIDEVIQIKKKAYERYESLK
;
A
#
# COMPACT_ATOMS: atom_id res chain seq x y z
N SER A 1 -9.60 -13.06 -2.47
CA SER A 1 -10.01 -14.18 -1.92
C SER A 1 -9.37 -14.65 -0.64
N ASP A 2 -8.63 -13.83 0.05
CA ASP A 2 -8.17 -14.10 1.41
C ASP A 2 -9.34 -14.07 2.42
N GLU A 3 -10.52 -13.63 1.98
CA GLU A 3 -11.75 -13.58 2.77
C GLU A 3 -12.51 -14.91 2.82
N TYR A 4 -12.28 -15.84 1.87
CA TYR A 4 -12.88 -17.17 1.91
C TYR A 4 -11.86 -18.22 2.32
N ILE A 5 -12.08 -18.85 3.48
CA ILE A 5 -11.14 -19.86 4.00
C ILE A 5 -10.97 -20.98 2.97
N GLY A 6 -9.74 -21.17 2.49
CA GLY A 6 -9.43 -22.11 1.41
C GLY A 6 -9.41 -21.49 0.01
N GLY A 7 -9.65 -20.16 -0.10
CA GLY A 7 -9.50 -19.41 -1.35
C GLY A 7 -10.65 -19.57 -2.34
N ILE A 8 -10.50 -18.93 -3.51
CA ILE A 8 -11.58 -18.83 -4.50
C ILE A 8 -11.99 -20.16 -5.11
N ASN A 9 -11.06 -21.09 -5.33
CA ASN A 9 -11.37 -22.41 -5.86
C ASN A 9 -12.25 -23.23 -4.91
N LYS A 10 -12.00 -23.07 -3.59
CA LYS A 10 -12.88 -23.68 -2.59
C LYS A 10 -14.27 -23.05 -2.58
N ALA A 11 -14.41 -21.75 -2.74
CA ALA A 11 -15.70 -21.09 -2.84
C ALA A 11 -16.54 -21.60 -4.04
N VAL A 12 -15.89 -21.95 -5.16
CA VAL A 12 -16.54 -22.63 -6.30
C VAL A 12 -16.97 -24.05 -5.91
N LYS A 13 -16.08 -24.83 -5.32
CA LYS A 13 -16.32 -26.20 -4.90
C LYS A 13 -17.47 -26.31 -3.88
N ASP A 14 -17.54 -25.35 -2.95
CA ASP A 14 -18.59 -25.28 -1.92
C ASP A 14 -19.93 -24.73 -2.47
N GLY A 15 -19.98 -24.37 -3.76
CA GLY A 15 -21.21 -23.87 -4.40
C GLY A 15 -21.60 -22.46 -3.97
N VAL A 16 -20.66 -21.64 -3.49
CA VAL A 16 -20.89 -20.24 -3.12
C VAL A 16 -20.86 -19.34 -4.34
N ILE A 17 -19.85 -19.53 -5.20
CA ILE A 17 -19.68 -18.79 -6.46
C ILE A 17 -19.65 -19.74 -7.66
N LEU A 18 -19.94 -19.20 -8.83
CA LEU A 18 -19.92 -19.95 -10.09
C LEU A 18 -18.49 -20.05 -10.65
N ASP A 19 -18.19 -21.20 -11.28
CA ASP A 19 -17.09 -21.29 -12.23
C ASP A 19 -17.50 -20.58 -13.52
N ILE A 20 -16.94 -19.40 -13.74
CA ILE A 20 -17.26 -18.55 -14.90
C ILE A 20 -16.16 -18.58 -15.98
N ASP A 21 -15.12 -19.39 -15.84
CA ASP A 21 -13.94 -19.38 -16.72
C ASP A 21 -14.33 -19.49 -18.20
N ASN A 22 -15.16 -20.47 -18.58
CA ASN A 22 -15.60 -20.64 -19.96
C ASN A 22 -16.44 -19.46 -20.47
N LYS A 23 -17.27 -18.88 -19.60
CA LYS A 23 -18.10 -17.73 -19.95
C LYS A 23 -17.30 -16.45 -20.12
N VAL A 24 -16.30 -16.23 -19.27
CA VAL A 24 -15.33 -15.13 -19.43
C VAL A 24 -14.62 -15.27 -20.78
N LYS A 25 -14.08 -16.44 -21.10
CA LYS A 25 -13.36 -16.71 -22.34
C LYS A 25 -14.21 -16.54 -23.61
N SER A 26 -15.52 -16.81 -23.53
CA SER A 26 -16.43 -16.71 -24.68
C SER A 26 -17.13 -15.36 -24.82
N SER A 27 -17.33 -14.61 -23.75
CA SER A 27 -18.26 -13.48 -23.75
C SER A 27 -17.70 -12.19 -23.15
N ALA A 28 -16.61 -12.22 -22.36
CA ALA A 28 -16.05 -11.04 -21.73
C ALA A 28 -14.91 -10.44 -22.58
N THR A 29 -15.25 -9.90 -23.74
CA THR A 29 -14.29 -9.47 -24.78
C THR A 29 -13.47 -8.25 -24.36
N ASN A 30 -14.06 -7.28 -23.64
CA ASN A 30 -13.38 -6.09 -23.14
C ASN A 30 -12.40 -6.45 -22.03
N TYR A 31 -12.83 -7.29 -21.08
CA TYR A 31 -11.99 -7.77 -20.01
C TYR A 31 -10.78 -8.54 -20.53
N LEU A 32 -10.99 -9.48 -21.45
CA LEU A 32 -9.89 -10.25 -22.07
C LEU A 32 -8.96 -9.36 -22.89
N LYS A 33 -9.51 -8.37 -23.65
CA LYS A 33 -8.68 -7.37 -24.33
C LYS A 33 -7.76 -6.67 -23.35
N LYS A 34 -8.30 -6.20 -22.21
CA LYS A 34 -7.53 -5.50 -21.17
C LYS A 34 -6.47 -6.39 -20.53
N LEU A 35 -6.82 -7.63 -20.20
CA LEU A 35 -5.87 -8.60 -19.65
C LEU A 35 -4.70 -8.92 -20.60
N ASN A 36 -4.94 -8.91 -21.90
CA ASN A 36 -3.91 -9.19 -22.91
C ASN A 36 -2.99 -8.00 -23.23
N GLU A 37 -3.30 -6.79 -22.73
CA GLU A 37 -2.41 -5.64 -22.88
C GLU A 37 -1.08 -5.81 -22.12
N ASN A 38 -1.09 -6.60 -21.04
CA ASN A 38 0.10 -6.89 -20.25
C ASN A 38 0.08 -8.36 -19.78
N PRO A 39 1.09 -9.16 -20.12
CA PRO A 39 1.16 -10.56 -19.68
C PRO A 39 1.01 -10.75 -18.17
N ASN A 40 1.46 -9.80 -17.38
CA ASN A 40 1.32 -9.85 -15.92
C ASN A 40 -0.14 -9.70 -15.47
N PHE A 41 -1.00 -9.00 -16.22
CA PHE A 41 -2.42 -8.89 -15.89
C PHE A 41 -3.10 -10.25 -15.99
N LEU A 42 -2.93 -10.90 -17.14
CA LEU A 42 -3.52 -12.23 -17.37
C LEU A 42 -3.01 -13.27 -16.36
N LYS A 43 -1.71 -13.24 -16.06
CA LYS A 43 -1.08 -14.14 -15.11
C LYS A 43 -1.60 -13.92 -13.69
N SER A 44 -1.81 -12.67 -13.29
CA SER A 44 -2.26 -12.31 -11.94
C SER A 44 -3.73 -12.65 -11.66
N VAL A 45 -4.60 -12.70 -12.68
CA VAL A 45 -6.03 -13.07 -12.48
C VAL A 45 -6.27 -14.57 -12.47
N LYS A 46 -5.31 -15.36 -13.00
CA LYS A 46 -5.44 -16.81 -13.04
C LYS A 46 -5.30 -17.43 -11.66
N THR A 47 -6.17 -18.37 -11.37
CA THR A 47 -6.01 -19.28 -10.25
C THR A 47 -4.83 -20.23 -10.47
N TYR A 48 -4.43 -21.00 -9.45
CA TYR A 48 -3.34 -21.95 -9.55
C TYR A 48 -3.54 -23.04 -10.64
N ASP A 49 -4.80 -23.30 -11.04
CA ASP A 49 -5.19 -24.22 -12.11
C ASP A 49 -5.49 -23.51 -13.45
N GLY A 50 -5.16 -22.23 -13.56
CA GLY A 50 -5.22 -21.44 -14.79
C GLY A 50 -6.58 -20.87 -15.17
N LYS A 51 -7.57 -20.90 -14.28
CA LYS A 51 -8.92 -20.38 -14.51
C LYS A 51 -9.05 -18.89 -14.16
N ILE A 52 -9.97 -18.22 -14.83
CA ILE A 52 -10.39 -16.85 -14.52
C ILE A 52 -11.77 -16.92 -13.87
N LEU A 53 -11.84 -16.73 -12.55
CA LEU A 53 -13.05 -16.91 -11.75
C LEU A 53 -13.67 -15.59 -11.28
N THR A 54 -13.01 -14.46 -11.55
CA THR A 54 -13.45 -13.13 -11.11
C THR A 54 -13.13 -12.07 -12.17
N PHE A 55 -13.85 -10.97 -12.11
CA PHE A 55 -13.53 -9.72 -12.76
C PHE A 55 -12.74 -8.85 -11.78
N ASN A 56 -11.45 -8.65 -12.04
CA ASN A 56 -10.55 -8.00 -11.10
C ASN A 56 -10.35 -6.51 -11.40
N THR A 57 -10.03 -5.72 -10.38
CA THR A 57 -9.57 -4.35 -10.57
C THR A 57 -8.19 -4.37 -11.22
N ILE A 58 -8.05 -3.66 -12.34
CA ILE A 58 -6.80 -3.48 -13.08
C ILE A 58 -6.37 -2.03 -12.98
N LYS A 59 -5.15 -1.79 -12.55
CA LYS A 59 -4.49 -0.48 -12.54
C LYS A 59 -3.69 -0.35 -13.83
N ASP A 60 -4.11 0.54 -14.71
CA ASP A 60 -3.51 0.66 -16.05
C ASP A 60 -2.16 1.41 -16.07
N SER A 61 -1.77 1.99 -14.92
CA SER A 61 -0.55 2.76 -14.78
C SER A 61 0.10 2.57 -13.41
N PRO A 62 1.44 2.58 -13.31
CA PRO A 62 2.16 2.66 -12.03
C PRO A 62 1.78 3.85 -11.16
N LYS A 63 1.28 4.94 -11.75
CA LYS A 63 0.79 6.13 -11.03
C LYS A 63 -0.27 5.78 -9.97
N VAL A 64 -1.14 4.79 -10.27
CA VAL A 64 -2.19 4.33 -9.34
C VAL A 64 -1.60 3.58 -8.14
N ASN A 65 -0.39 3.05 -8.27
CA ASN A 65 0.26 2.29 -7.21
C ASN A 65 1.15 3.12 -6.30
N SER A 66 1.58 4.32 -6.76
CA SER A 66 2.51 5.16 -6.02
C SER A 66 1.77 6.13 -5.09
N TYR A 67 1.05 5.60 -4.11
CA TYR A 67 0.18 6.40 -3.25
C TYR A 67 0.54 6.36 -1.76
N TYR A 68 1.64 5.72 -1.40
CA TYR A 68 2.06 5.54 -0.02
C TYR A 68 3.58 5.52 0.09
N GLY A 69 4.12 6.23 1.08
CA GLY A 69 5.55 6.28 1.33
C GLY A 69 5.94 7.26 2.43
N PRO A 70 7.26 7.42 2.69
CA PRO A 70 7.77 8.30 3.73
C PRO A 70 7.64 9.78 3.35
N GLN A 71 7.25 10.59 4.31
CA GLN A 71 6.92 12.01 4.16
C GLN A 71 7.50 12.83 5.32
N ILE A 72 7.88 14.09 5.04
CA ILE A 72 8.54 14.95 6.01
C ILE A 72 8.15 16.42 5.86
N ARG A 73 8.12 17.16 6.95
CA ARG A 73 7.90 18.60 7.00
C ARG A 73 9.06 19.35 6.36
N LYS A 74 8.86 19.79 5.13
CA LYS A 74 9.89 20.53 4.37
C LYS A 74 10.13 21.92 4.95
N ASP A 75 9.09 22.58 5.40
CA ASP A 75 9.19 23.88 6.05
C ASP A 75 10.04 23.84 7.34
N TRP A 76 9.96 22.75 8.12
CA TRP A 76 10.84 22.54 9.27
C TRP A 76 12.30 22.34 8.85
N LEU A 77 12.52 21.54 7.79
CA LEU A 77 13.85 21.37 7.23
C LEU A 77 14.45 22.70 6.78
N ASP A 78 13.66 23.52 6.05
CA ASP A 78 14.12 24.83 5.56
C ASP A 78 14.48 25.78 6.69
N LYS A 79 13.64 25.85 7.73
CA LYS A 79 13.89 26.65 8.92
C LYS A 79 15.20 26.28 9.63
N LEU A 80 15.50 24.98 9.68
CA LEU A 80 16.72 24.47 10.32
C LEU A 80 17.92 24.41 9.39
N GLY A 81 17.78 24.75 8.10
CA GLY A 81 18.85 24.66 7.08
C GLY A 81 19.28 23.24 6.77
N LEU A 82 18.34 22.27 6.87
CA LEU A 82 18.58 20.85 6.65
C LEU A 82 18.08 20.40 5.27
N ALA A 83 18.78 19.45 4.67
CA ALA A 83 18.34 18.77 3.45
C ALA A 83 17.28 17.69 3.76
N VAL A 84 16.52 17.30 2.73
CA VAL A 84 15.64 16.12 2.80
C VAL A 84 16.50 14.87 2.99
N PRO A 85 16.27 14.07 4.04
CA PRO A 85 17.10 12.91 4.36
C PRO A 85 16.92 11.79 3.33
N LYS A 86 18.02 11.09 3.01
CA LYS A 86 18.07 9.95 2.09
C LYS A 86 18.54 8.67 2.76
N THR A 87 19.39 8.77 3.77
CA THR A 87 19.95 7.63 4.49
C THR A 87 19.36 7.53 5.89
N ILE A 88 19.45 6.35 6.49
CA ILE A 88 19.02 6.13 7.87
C ILE A 88 19.76 7.07 8.85
N ASP A 89 21.04 7.32 8.62
CA ASP A 89 21.81 8.24 9.45
C ASP A 89 21.35 9.70 9.29
N GLU A 90 21.08 10.15 8.06
CA GLU A 90 20.51 11.48 7.81
C GLU A 90 19.11 11.62 8.43
N TRP A 91 18.28 10.55 8.37
CA TRP A 91 16.99 10.52 9.07
C TRP A 91 17.17 10.71 10.57
N HIS A 92 18.12 10.00 11.19
CA HIS A 92 18.40 10.16 12.61
C HIS A 92 18.79 11.60 12.95
N GLU A 93 19.72 12.20 12.18
CA GLU A 93 20.15 13.59 12.39
C GLU A 93 19.01 14.59 12.28
N VAL A 94 18.15 14.43 11.27
CA VAL A 94 16.98 15.29 11.04
C VAL A 94 15.98 15.16 12.17
N LEU A 95 15.62 13.93 12.58
CA LEU A 95 14.68 13.69 13.65
C LEU A 95 15.19 14.21 15.01
N MET A 96 16.50 14.07 15.28
CA MET A 96 17.15 14.70 16.44
C MET A 96 17.06 16.23 16.39
N ALA A 97 17.25 16.83 15.23
CA ALA A 97 17.11 18.28 15.06
C ALA A 97 15.65 18.71 15.28
N PHE A 98 14.68 17.98 14.79
CA PHE A 98 13.25 18.25 15.04
C PHE A 98 12.95 18.22 16.53
N LYS A 99 13.45 17.24 17.26
CA LYS A 99 13.26 17.12 18.71
C LYS A 99 13.87 18.25 19.52
N THR A 100 15.02 18.81 19.07
CA THR A 100 15.88 19.63 19.94
C THR A 100 15.97 21.11 19.54
N LYS A 101 15.34 21.52 18.42
CA LYS A 101 15.54 22.86 17.85
C LYS A 101 14.25 23.67 17.64
N ASP A 102 13.12 23.26 18.22
CA ASP A 102 11.83 23.97 18.13
C ASP A 102 11.50 24.43 16.68
N PRO A 103 11.37 23.51 15.71
CA PRO A 103 11.13 23.89 14.32
C PRO A 103 9.74 24.50 14.09
N ASN A 104 8.74 24.22 14.94
CA ASN A 104 7.45 24.86 14.87
C ASN A 104 7.49 26.30 15.42
N GLY A 105 8.49 26.66 16.26
CA GLY A 105 8.72 27.99 16.77
C GLY A 105 7.75 28.42 17.86
N ASN A 106 7.18 27.47 18.61
CA ASN A 106 6.21 27.73 19.66
C ASN A 106 6.88 28.02 21.03
N GLY A 107 8.21 27.92 21.12
CA GLY A 107 9.00 28.13 22.32
C GLY A 107 9.02 26.95 23.29
N LYS A 108 8.61 25.76 22.83
CA LYS A 108 8.58 24.52 23.60
C LYS A 108 9.32 23.42 22.83
N MET A 109 9.79 22.41 23.54
CA MET A 109 10.37 21.20 22.96
C MET A 109 9.33 20.08 23.08
N ASP A 110 8.21 20.26 22.36
CA ASP A 110 7.06 19.34 22.41
C ASP A 110 6.82 18.64 21.07
N GLU A 111 7.79 18.72 20.16
CA GLU A 111 7.71 18.06 18.86
C GLU A 111 7.77 16.53 18.99
N ILE A 112 6.96 15.89 18.15
CA ILE A 112 7.03 14.46 17.86
C ILE A 112 7.78 14.32 16.52
N PRO A 113 9.08 13.99 16.52
CA PRO A 113 9.87 13.98 15.30
C PRO A 113 9.32 13.05 14.22
N PHE A 114 8.93 11.82 14.63
CA PHE A 114 8.31 10.83 13.75
C PHE A 114 6.96 10.41 14.35
N ALA A 115 5.89 10.87 13.72
CA ALA A 115 4.52 10.52 14.11
C ALA A 115 4.21 9.08 13.71
N GLU A 116 3.61 8.32 14.63
CA GLU A 116 3.28 6.93 14.40
C GLU A 116 2.02 6.54 15.15
N ASP A 117 1.37 5.51 14.68
CA ASP A 117 0.18 4.93 15.30
C ASP A 117 0.30 3.40 15.44
N LYS A 118 -0.75 2.77 15.93
CA LYS A 118 -0.83 1.31 16.09
C LYS A 118 -0.70 0.50 14.79
N GLN A 119 -0.69 1.14 13.62
CA GLN A 119 -0.41 0.49 12.34
C GLN A 119 1.08 0.24 12.12
N MET A 120 1.93 0.94 12.91
CA MET A 120 3.39 0.77 12.89
C MET A 120 3.98 0.92 11.48
N ASN A 121 3.57 1.98 10.78
CA ASN A 121 3.96 2.26 9.39
C ASN A 121 5.47 2.47 9.23
N PHE A 122 6.18 2.91 10.31
CA PHE A 122 7.64 3.00 10.31
C PHE A 122 8.33 1.64 10.06
N SER A 123 7.61 0.53 10.20
CA SER A 123 8.12 -0.80 9.82
C SER A 123 8.56 -0.85 8.35
N ALA A 124 8.06 0.05 7.50
CA ALA A 124 8.51 0.22 6.13
C ALA A 124 10.00 0.57 6.03
N PHE A 125 10.58 1.20 7.04
CA PHE A 125 12.02 1.50 7.07
C PHE A 125 12.89 0.24 7.17
N SER A 126 12.33 -0.93 7.53
CA SER A 126 13.06 -2.20 7.51
C SER A 126 13.67 -2.53 6.14
N ALA A 127 13.07 -2.02 5.05
CA ALA A 127 13.60 -2.20 3.70
C ALA A 127 15.01 -1.63 3.52
N ALA A 128 15.43 -0.62 4.31
CA ALA A 128 16.79 -0.09 4.31
C ALA A 128 17.84 -1.13 4.74
N TRP A 129 17.43 -2.20 5.41
CA TRP A 129 18.25 -3.38 5.73
C TRP A 129 18.06 -4.54 4.76
N GLY A 130 17.30 -4.34 3.66
CA GLY A 130 16.96 -5.41 2.70
C GLY A 130 15.89 -6.36 3.22
N VAL A 131 15.11 -5.93 4.22
CA VAL A 131 14.09 -6.73 4.90
C VAL A 131 12.71 -6.11 4.74
N LEU A 132 11.72 -6.94 4.44
CA LEU A 132 10.31 -6.54 4.45
C LEU A 132 9.61 -7.21 5.64
N LYS A 133 9.32 -6.44 6.71
CA LYS A 133 8.65 -6.96 7.91
C LYS A 133 7.32 -7.63 7.54
N GLY A 134 7.11 -8.85 8.00
CA GLY A 134 5.85 -9.58 7.83
C GLY A 134 5.61 -10.14 6.42
N GLU A 135 6.56 -9.96 5.50
CA GLU A 135 6.40 -10.33 4.10
C GLU A 135 7.28 -11.53 3.71
N PHE A 136 6.81 -12.25 2.68
CA PHE A 136 7.56 -13.32 2.03
C PHE A 136 8.08 -12.77 0.69
N TYR A 137 9.38 -12.91 0.46
CA TYR A 137 10.02 -12.34 -0.73
C TYR A 137 11.35 -13.03 -1.03
N LYS A 138 11.98 -12.68 -2.15
CA LYS A 138 13.38 -13.05 -2.42
C LYS A 138 14.28 -11.97 -1.85
N ASN A 139 15.12 -12.34 -0.87
CA ASN A 139 16.09 -11.43 -0.28
C ASN A 139 17.18 -11.02 -1.30
N PRO A 140 18.06 -10.04 -1.01
CA PRO A 140 19.12 -9.63 -1.92
C PRO A 140 20.08 -10.75 -2.38
N LYS A 141 20.10 -11.89 -1.67
CA LYS A 141 20.87 -13.09 -2.05
C LYS A 141 20.09 -14.03 -2.98
N GLY A 142 18.82 -13.71 -3.29
CA GLY A 142 17.93 -14.53 -4.13
C GLY A 142 17.24 -15.70 -3.40
N GLU A 143 17.34 -15.75 -2.08
CA GLU A 143 16.71 -16.77 -1.25
C GLU A 143 15.26 -16.38 -0.94
N PHE A 144 14.34 -17.33 -0.96
CA PHE A 144 12.95 -17.10 -0.59
C PHE A 144 12.80 -17.16 0.93
N VAL A 145 12.44 -16.05 1.55
CA VAL A 145 12.48 -15.86 3.01
C VAL A 145 11.19 -15.25 3.56
N TYR A 146 11.07 -15.27 4.89
CA TYR A 146 10.13 -14.45 5.66
C TYR A 146 10.89 -13.36 6.40
N GLY A 147 10.64 -12.10 6.06
CA GLY A 147 11.50 -10.98 6.49
C GLY A 147 11.70 -10.85 7.98
N SER A 148 10.66 -11.09 8.78
CA SER A 148 10.71 -10.87 10.23
C SER A 148 11.61 -11.84 11.01
N ILE A 149 12.18 -12.87 10.35
CA ILE A 149 13.14 -13.78 10.99
C ILE A 149 14.56 -13.69 10.41
N GLU A 150 14.76 -12.77 9.45
CA GLU A 150 16.08 -12.54 8.85
C GLU A 150 17.04 -11.85 9.87
N PRO A 151 18.34 -12.18 9.85
CA PRO A 151 19.30 -11.57 10.75
C PRO A 151 19.34 -10.04 10.65
N GLU A 152 19.17 -9.51 9.45
CA GLU A 152 19.16 -8.08 9.17
C GLU A 152 17.96 -7.37 9.86
N PHE A 153 16.87 -8.08 10.14
CA PHE A 153 15.73 -7.55 10.89
C PHE A 153 16.10 -7.21 12.35
N LYS A 154 17.01 -7.98 12.96
CA LYS A 154 17.55 -7.64 14.29
C LYS A 154 18.19 -6.25 14.29
N SER A 155 19.04 -5.96 13.33
CA SER A 155 19.72 -4.65 13.23
C SER A 155 18.75 -3.49 12.99
N TYR A 156 17.69 -3.71 12.22
CA TYR A 156 16.58 -2.77 12.10
C TYR A 156 15.91 -2.52 13.46
N LEU A 157 15.56 -3.57 14.20
CA LEU A 157 14.95 -3.46 15.53
C LEU A 157 15.85 -2.73 16.54
N GLU A 158 17.16 -2.98 16.52
CA GLU A 158 18.17 -2.26 17.33
C GLU A 158 18.10 -0.75 17.05
N THR A 159 18.04 -0.37 15.79
CA THR A 159 17.95 1.04 15.38
C THR A 159 16.64 1.67 15.84
N MET A 160 15.51 0.99 15.65
CA MET A 160 14.20 1.53 16.06
C MET A 160 14.07 1.60 17.60
N ASN A 161 14.61 0.62 18.34
CA ASN A 161 14.67 0.67 19.79
C ASN A 161 15.49 1.89 20.26
N LYS A 162 16.64 2.15 19.63
CA LYS A 162 17.45 3.34 19.91
C LYS A 162 16.64 4.62 19.64
N TRP A 163 15.99 4.72 18.47
CA TRP A 163 15.20 5.91 18.12
C TRP A 163 14.04 6.14 19.08
N TYR A 164 13.37 5.07 19.51
CA TYR A 164 12.32 5.15 20.51
C TYR A 164 12.88 5.63 21.87
N GLY A 165 13.99 5.06 22.34
CA GLY A 165 14.66 5.46 23.58
C GLY A 165 15.17 6.90 23.55
N GLU A 166 15.57 7.41 22.37
CA GLU A 166 15.92 8.80 22.14
C GLU A 166 14.69 9.73 21.99
N GLY A 167 13.46 9.17 21.99
CA GLY A 167 12.20 9.91 21.82
C GLY A 167 12.03 10.51 20.43
N LEU A 168 12.54 9.83 19.39
CA LEU A 168 12.37 10.22 17.99
C LEU A 168 11.09 9.63 17.39
N ILE A 169 10.62 8.52 17.91
CA ILE A 169 9.34 7.88 17.56
C ILE A 169 8.33 8.23 18.64
N ASP A 170 7.08 8.48 18.22
CA ASP A 170 5.99 8.77 19.14
C ASP A 170 5.89 7.73 20.28
N SER A 171 5.94 8.18 21.51
CA SER A 171 5.98 7.29 22.68
C SER A 171 4.72 6.46 22.88
N GLU A 172 3.59 6.91 22.32
CA GLU A 172 2.29 6.25 22.44
C GLU A 172 1.91 5.42 21.21
N PHE A 173 2.82 5.27 20.24
CA PHE A 173 2.54 4.67 18.92
C PHE A 173 1.75 3.35 19.01
N ALA A 174 2.08 2.47 19.96
CA ALA A 174 1.49 1.14 20.08
C ALA A 174 -0.03 1.14 20.36
N ALA A 175 -0.55 2.22 20.94
CA ALA A 175 -1.96 2.36 21.31
C ALA A 175 -2.65 3.52 20.57
N MET A 176 -1.91 4.36 19.86
CA MET A 176 -2.42 5.60 19.27
C MET A 176 -3.34 5.30 18.07
N PRO A 177 -4.54 5.91 18.03
CA PRO A 177 -5.40 5.82 16.84
C PRO A 177 -4.83 6.67 15.71
N SER A 178 -4.97 6.21 14.46
CA SER A 178 -4.46 6.91 13.25
C SER A 178 -4.93 8.37 13.15
N LYS A 179 -6.16 8.66 13.61
CA LYS A 179 -6.69 10.02 13.65
C LYS A 179 -5.82 10.97 14.49
N LYS A 180 -5.12 10.47 15.51
CA LYS A 180 -4.24 11.29 16.33
C LYS A 180 -2.98 11.74 15.59
N VAL A 181 -2.47 10.91 14.68
CA VAL A 181 -1.40 11.31 13.74
C VAL A 181 -1.86 12.48 12.89
N ASP A 182 -3.09 12.43 12.34
CA ASP A 182 -3.66 13.53 11.56
C ASP A 182 -3.76 14.83 12.40
N GLU A 183 -4.21 14.71 13.66
CA GLU A 183 -4.27 15.84 14.59
C GLU A 183 -2.89 16.42 14.88
N ASN A 184 -1.89 15.59 15.17
CA ASN A 184 -0.53 16.01 15.47
C ASN A 184 0.14 16.71 14.27
N MET A 185 -0.06 16.18 13.05
CA MET A 185 0.43 16.81 11.82
C MET A 185 -0.23 18.18 11.55
N THR A 186 -1.55 18.29 11.75
CA THR A 186 -2.28 19.53 11.51
C THR A 186 -2.18 20.54 12.65
N SER A 187 -1.73 20.13 13.83
CA SER A 187 -1.46 21.02 14.99
C SER A 187 0.01 21.48 15.06
N ASP A 188 0.80 21.26 14.03
CA ASP A 188 2.22 21.63 13.97
C ASP A 188 3.09 20.97 15.07
N ILE A 189 2.75 19.74 15.48
CA ILE A 189 3.48 19.01 16.53
C ILE A 189 4.39 17.94 15.91
N SER A 190 4.02 17.37 14.74
CA SER A 190 4.76 16.25 14.16
C SER A 190 5.52 16.62 12.90
N GLY A 191 6.75 16.03 12.75
CA GLY A 191 7.70 16.37 11.71
C GLY A 191 7.74 15.42 10.51
N ALA A 192 7.52 14.13 10.74
CA ALA A 192 7.59 13.10 9.69
C ALA A 192 6.65 11.94 9.97
N TYR A 193 6.31 11.19 8.94
CA TYR A 193 5.47 9.97 9.02
C TYR A 193 5.62 9.13 7.74
N VAL A 194 5.11 7.89 7.76
CA VAL A 194 4.89 7.09 6.54
C VAL A 194 3.39 6.98 6.31
N GLY A 195 2.93 7.36 5.12
CA GLY A 195 1.48 7.42 4.92
C GLY A 195 1.02 7.69 3.48
N TYR A 196 -0.27 7.94 3.37
CA TYR A 196 -0.98 8.08 2.10
C TYR A 196 -0.85 9.47 1.49
N ILE A 197 -0.69 9.50 0.16
CA ILE A 197 -0.52 10.74 -0.61
C ILE A 197 -1.80 11.59 -0.67
N GLY A 198 -2.97 10.95 -0.77
CA GLY A 198 -4.27 11.63 -0.89
C GLY A 198 -4.86 12.00 0.47
N SER A 199 -5.26 10.97 1.24
CA SER A 199 -6.01 11.12 2.49
C SER A 199 -5.20 11.74 3.65
N GLN A 200 -3.87 11.75 3.56
CA GLN A 200 -2.98 12.36 4.56
C GLN A 200 -2.28 13.59 3.99
N MET A 201 -1.24 13.45 3.17
CA MET A 201 -0.49 14.60 2.62
C MET A 201 -1.42 15.67 2.02
N GLY A 202 -2.32 15.26 1.12
CA GLY A 202 -3.24 16.20 0.47
C GLY A 202 -4.15 16.91 1.45
N ASN A 203 -4.71 16.20 2.43
CA ASN A 203 -5.56 16.78 3.46
C ASN A 203 -4.79 17.74 4.39
N TYR A 204 -3.55 17.40 4.77
CA TYR A 204 -2.74 18.27 5.62
C TYR A 204 -2.37 19.56 4.88
N LEU A 205 -1.92 19.44 3.63
CA LEU A 205 -1.63 20.62 2.80
C LEU A 205 -2.89 21.48 2.59
N ALA A 206 -4.04 20.89 2.25
CA ALA A 206 -5.29 21.62 2.04
C ALA A 206 -5.80 22.34 3.30
N THR A 207 -5.62 21.70 4.46
CA THR A 207 -6.07 22.26 5.74
C THR A 207 -5.15 23.39 6.18
N LYS A 208 -3.85 23.17 6.15
CA LYS A 208 -2.88 24.09 6.75
C LYS A 208 -2.47 25.25 5.84
N SER A 209 -2.49 25.10 4.52
CA SER A 209 -2.11 26.18 3.60
C SER A 209 -2.92 27.46 3.72
N LYS A 210 -4.12 27.39 4.28
CA LYS A 210 -4.98 28.57 4.54
C LYS A 210 -4.55 29.34 5.79
N GLU A 211 -4.00 28.65 6.78
CA GLU A 211 -3.59 29.20 8.07
C GLU A 211 -2.10 29.56 8.08
N ASN A 212 -1.29 28.72 7.46
CA ASN A 212 0.16 28.86 7.34
C ASN A 212 0.59 28.60 5.89
N PRO A 213 0.83 29.65 5.09
CA PRO A 213 1.27 29.50 3.70
C PRO A 213 2.64 28.80 3.54
N ASP A 214 3.46 28.80 4.57
CA ASP A 214 4.79 28.17 4.57
C ASP A 214 4.72 26.68 4.92
N TYR A 215 3.57 26.18 5.41
CA TYR A 215 3.39 24.76 5.74
C TYR A 215 3.61 23.90 4.51
N ASN A 216 4.59 23.04 4.58
CA ASN A 216 5.00 22.23 3.43
C ASN A 216 5.41 20.81 3.85
N ILE A 217 4.87 19.83 3.14
CA ILE A 217 5.22 18.41 3.30
C ILE A 217 5.70 17.89 1.95
N VAL A 218 6.80 17.13 1.95
CA VAL A 218 7.31 16.46 0.75
C VAL A 218 7.46 14.96 0.98
N GLY A 219 7.33 14.18 -0.10
CA GLY A 219 7.74 12.79 -0.10
C GLY A 219 9.26 12.67 -0.14
N THR A 220 9.82 11.76 0.65
CA THR A 220 11.25 11.42 0.58
C THR A 220 11.45 10.15 -0.24
N SER A 221 12.66 9.90 -0.75
CA SER A 221 13.00 8.57 -1.24
C SER A 221 12.87 7.53 -0.12
N TRP A 222 12.71 6.26 -0.49
CA TRP A 222 12.86 5.18 0.47
C TRP A 222 14.27 5.26 1.09
N PRO A 223 14.40 5.09 2.42
CA PRO A 223 15.70 5.31 3.07
C PRO A 223 16.74 4.28 2.63
N ILE A 224 17.96 4.76 2.36
CA ILE A 224 19.11 3.91 2.13
C ILE A 224 19.76 3.61 3.49
N GLY A 225 19.97 2.33 3.78
CA GLY A 225 20.63 1.87 5.00
C GLY A 225 21.71 0.84 4.69
N PRO A 226 21.97 -0.10 5.61
CA PRO A 226 23.03 -1.11 5.45
C PRO A 226 22.92 -1.96 4.18
N ALA A 227 21.73 -2.12 3.61
CA ALA A 227 21.54 -2.84 2.35
C ALA A 227 22.05 -2.06 1.11
N GLY A 228 22.38 -0.78 1.25
CA GLY A 228 23.02 0.05 0.21
C GLY A 228 22.10 0.50 -0.92
N LYS A 229 20.78 0.28 -0.81
CA LYS A 229 19.78 0.64 -1.81
C LYS A 229 18.52 1.24 -1.16
N ASP A 230 17.78 2.00 -1.95
CA ASP A 230 16.49 2.59 -1.61
C ASP A 230 15.33 1.62 -1.89
N TYR A 231 15.36 0.45 -1.27
CA TYR A 231 14.32 -0.56 -1.46
C TYR A 231 12.94 -0.05 -1.09
N CYS A 232 12.00 -0.20 -2.03
CA CYS A 232 10.60 0.09 -1.79
C CYS A 232 10.01 -0.93 -0.81
N ALA A 233 9.41 -0.44 0.27
CA ALA A 233 8.71 -1.28 1.25
C ALA A 233 7.21 -1.43 0.95
N PHE A 234 6.67 -0.67 0.02
CA PHE A 234 5.24 -0.69 -0.28
C PHE A 234 4.89 -1.83 -1.25
N THR A 235 4.45 -2.95 -0.69
CA THR A 235 4.21 -4.20 -1.45
C THR A 235 3.16 -4.06 -2.55
N ASN A 236 2.27 -3.07 -2.48
CA ASN A 236 1.28 -2.81 -3.53
C ASN A 236 1.87 -2.11 -4.77
N MET A 237 3.11 -1.62 -4.71
CA MET A 237 3.74 -0.89 -5.83
C MET A 237 3.74 -1.69 -7.14
N LEU A 238 3.93 -3.01 -7.08
CA LEU A 238 3.91 -3.89 -8.26
C LEU A 238 2.54 -4.50 -8.56
N LYS A 239 1.55 -4.34 -7.67
CA LYS A 239 0.25 -5.02 -7.82
C LYS A 239 -0.66 -4.24 -8.76
N GLN A 240 -0.45 -4.37 -10.05
CA GLN A 240 -1.32 -3.76 -11.07
C GLN A 240 -2.67 -4.47 -11.21
N VAL A 241 -2.78 -5.70 -10.74
CA VAL A 241 -4.06 -6.40 -10.60
C VAL A 241 -4.27 -6.69 -9.11
N GLU A 242 -5.36 -6.20 -8.56
CA GLU A 242 -5.69 -6.43 -7.17
C GLU A 242 -6.38 -7.79 -7.02
N ASN A 243 -5.60 -8.80 -6.63
CA ASN A 243 -6.15 -10.09 -6.20
C ASN A 243 -6.78 -9.91 -4.82
N GLY A 244 -8.07 -10.22 -4.70
CA GLY A 244 -8.84 -9.95 -3.48
C GLY A 244 -9.86 -8.82 -3.67
N TYR A 245 -9.63 -7.91 -4.62
CA TYR A 245 -10.60 -6.89 -5.04
C TYR A 245 -11.14 -7.23 -6.43
N GLY A 246 -11.96 -8.28 -6.49
CA GLY A 246 -12.61 -8.72 -7.72
C GLY A 246 -14.08 -9.02 -7.48
N THR A 247 -14.85 -9.03 -8.56
CA THR A 247 -16.27 -9.41 -8.52
C THR A 247 -16.43 -10.84 -8.97
N ALA A 248 -17.00 -11.69 -8.09
CA ALA A 248 -17.45 -13.04 -8.40
C ALA A 248 -18.96 -13.07 -8.62
N ILE A 249 -19.45 -14.06 -9.35
CA ILE A 249 -20.87 -14.30 -9.54
C ILE A 249 -21.29 -15.45 -8.63
N THR A 250 -22.29 -15.22 -7.76
CA THR A 250 -22.78 -16.24 -6.83
C THR A 250 -23.66 -17.29 -7.53
N THR A 251 -23.76 -18.49 -6.97
CA THR A 251 -24.60 -19.56 -7.50
C THR A 251 -26.11 -19.26 -7.43
N THR A 252 -26.50 -18.30 -6.60
CA THR A 252 -27.91 -17.83 -6.50
C THR A 252 -28.30 -16.88 -7.62
N ASN A 253 -27.33 -16.36 -8.40
CA ASN A 253 -27.61 -15.46 -9.53
C ASN A 253 -28.42 -16.18 -10.62
N LYS A 254 -29.52 -15.55 -11.05
CA LYS A 254 -30.42 -16.06 -12.11
C LYS A 254 -30.17 -15.43 -13.49
N HIS A 255 -29.31 -14.41 -13.55
CA HIS A 255 -29.02 -13.59 -14.71
C HIS A 255 -27.52 -13.57 -15.02
N VAL A 256 -26.92 -14.76 -15.16
CA VAL A 256 -25.45 -14.90 -15.25
C VAL A 256 -24.90 -14.25 -16.50
N GLU A 257 -25.56 -14.39 -17.64
CA GLU A 257 -25.12 -13.80 -18.92
C GLU A 257 -25.16 -12.27 -18.89
N GLU A 258 -26.24 -11.71 -18.32
CA GLU A 258 -26.39 -10.27 -18.12
C GLU A 258 -25.37 -9.73 -17.14
N SER A 259 -25.07 -10.48 -16.09
CA SER A 259 -24.04 -10.12 -15.11
C SER A 259 -22.65 -10.08 -15.74
N ILE A 260 -22.32 -11.05 -16.60
CA ILE A 260 -21.04 -11.06 -17.33
C ILE A 260 -20.95 -9.85 -18.28
N LYS A 261 -22.02 -9.55 -19.02
CA LYS A 261 -22.03 -8.37 -19.91
C LYS A 261 -21.86 -7.06 -19.15
N LEU A 262 -22.55 -6.93 -17.99
CA LEU A 262 -22.42 -5.76 -17.13
C LEU A 262 -21.00 -5.61 -16.59
N LEU A 263 -20.38 -6.69 -16.13
CA LEU A 263 -19.03 -6.67 -15.60
C LEU A 263 -18.00 -6.44 -16.72
N ASP A 264 -18.19 -7.00 -17.90
CA ASP A 264 -17.33 -6.79 -19.06
C ASP A 264 -17.35 -5.33 -19.55
N PHE A 265 -18.53 -4.68 -19.47
CA PHE A 265 -18.69 -3.26 -19.81
C PHE A 265 -17.71 -2.37 -19.03
N ASN A 266 -17.40 -2.69 -17.78
CA ASN A 266 -16.47 -1.91 -16.93
C ASN A 266 -15.06 -1.80 -17.52
N TYR A 267 -14.71 -2.66 -18.47
CA TYR A 267 -13.39 -2.69 -19.15
C TYR A 267 -13.45 -2.13 -20.57
N SER A 268 -14.63 -1.72 -21.06
CA SER A 268 -14.78 -0.99 -22.30
C SER A 268 -14.28 0.46 -22.16
N GLU A 269 -13.99 1.12 -23.27
CA GLU A 269 -13.60 2.54 -23.26
C GLU A 269 -14.65 3.43 -22.57
N GLU A 270 -15.94 3.18 -22.84
CA GLU A 270 -17.05 3.90 -22.19
C GLU A 270 -17.14 3.59 -20.68
N GLY A 271 -17.01 2.32 -20.30
CA GLY A 271 -17.01 1.91 -18.90
C GLY A 271 -15.85 2.50 -18.11
N ILE A 272 -14.64 2.49 -18.69
CA ILE A 272 -13.45 3.12 -18.10
C ILE A 272 -13.68 4.63 -17.92
N ALA A 273 -14.19 5.32 -18.93
CA ALA A 273 -14.49 6.75 -18.83
C ALA A 273 -15.54 7.02 -17.74
N LEU A 274 -16.63 6.24 -17.73
CA LEU A 274 -17.71 6.40 -16.75
C LEU A 274 -17.21 6.20 -15.31
N HIS A 275 -16.42 5.17 -15.07
CA HIS A 275 -15.98 4.85 -13.69
C HIS A 275 -14.86 5.76 -13.18
N ASN A 276 -14.04 6.31 -14.05
CA ASN A 276 -12.91 7.14 -13.64
C ASN A 276 -13.23 8.64 -13.75
N TRP A 277 -13.89 9.07 -14.81
CA TRP A 277 -14.15 10.48 -15.08
C TRP A 277 -15.60 10.89 -14.80
N GLY A 278 -16.55 9.94 -14.88
CA GLY A 278 -17.97 10.16 -14.65
C GLY A 278 -18.75 10.51 -15.91
N ILE A 279 -19.47 11.63 -15.91
CA ILE A 279 -20.40 12.04 -16.96
C ILE A 279 -19.81 13.20 -17.76
N GLU A 280 -19.60 12.99 -19.08
CA GLU A 280 -19.10 14.01 -20.01
C GLU A 280 -19.98 15.26 -20.01
N GLY A 281 -19.35 16.44 -20.03
CA GLY A 281 -20.04 17.74 -19.96
C GLY A 281 -20.59 18.08 -18.57
N LYS A 282 -20.44 17.20 -17.59
CA LYS A 282 -20.88 17.44 -16.20
C LYS A 282 -19.75 17.30 -15.18
N THR A 283 -19.09 16.15 -15.14
CA THR A 283 -18.00 15.87 -14.20
C THR A 283 -16.62 16.01 -14.85
N TYR A 284 -16.56 15.88 -16.16
CA TYR A 284 -15.36 16.08 -16.96
C TYR A 284 -15.69 16.59 -18.36
N ASP A 285 -14.70 17.21 -18.99
CA ASP A 285 -14.70 17.61 -20.39
C ASP A 285 -13.57 16.90 -21.15
N LYS A 286 -13.79 16.66 -22.47
CA LYS A 286 -12.74 16.18 -23.37
C LYS A 286 -11.94 17.36 -23.90
N GLU A 287 -10.63 17.30 -23.72
CA GLU A 287 -9.67 18.24 -24.30
C GLU A 287 -8.78 17.54 -25.34
N ASN A 288 -8.04 18.30 -26.14
CA ASN A 288 -7.12 17.72 -27.14
C ASN A 288 -6.04 16.79 -26.54
N SER A 289 -5.73 16.97 -25.23
CA SER A 289 -4.72 16.22 -24.50
C SER A 289 -5.29 15.10 -23.64
N GLY A 290 -6.61 14.85 -23.67
CA GLY A 290 -7.27 13.82 -22.84
C GLY A 290 -8.51 14.35 -22.13
N TYR A 291 -8.71 13.95 -20.88
CA TYR A 291 -9.86 14.32 -20.06
C TYR A 291 -9.44 15.27 -18.94
N LYS A 292 -10.35 16.13 -18.52
CA LYS A 292 -10.16 17.06 -17.41
C LYS A 292 -11.42 17.15 -16.56
N TYR A 293 -11.26 17.02 -15.26
CA TYR A 293 -12.38 17.21 -14.34
C TYR A 293 -12.91 18.65 -14.37
N SER A 294 -14.23 18.77 -14.36
CA SER A 294 -14.90 20.05 -14.26
C SER A 294 -14.72 20.70 -12.89
N ASP A 295 -14.96 22.02 -12.82
CA ASP A 295 -14.92 22.77 -11.56
C ASP A 295 -15.93 22.23 -10.52
N LEU A 296 -17.01 21.58 -10.96
CA LEU A 296 -17.94 20.87 -10.07
C LEU A 296 -17.23 19.82 -9.19
N ILE A 297 -16.20 19.17 -9.72
CA ILE A 297 -15.44 18.15 -8.99
C ILE A 297 -14.29 18.77 -8.20
N VAL A 298 -13.40 19.53 -8.88
CA VAL A 298 -12.13 19.96 -8.28
C VAL A 298 -12.19 21.28 -7.52
N LYS A 299 -13.23 22.11 -7.76
CA LYS A 299 -13.45 23.39 -7.06
C LYS A 299 -14.86 23.48 -6.46
N ASN A 300 -15.38 22.33 -5.99
CA ASN A 300 -16.75 22.30 -5.49
C ASN A 300 -16.96 23.31 -4.34
N PRO A 301 -18.13 23.99 -4.33
CA PRO A 301 -18.39 25.08 -3.39
C PRO A 301 -18.49 24.61 -1.92
N ASP A 302 -18.75 23.34 -1.71
CA ASP A 302 -18.85 22.76 -0.36
C ASP A 302 -17.47 22.47 0.27
N GLY A 303 -16.37 22.64 -0.47
CA GLY A 303 -15.01 22.32 -0.04
C GLY A 303 -14.80 20.82 0.27
N LYS A 304 -15.61 19.94 -0.33
CA LYS A 304 -15.51 18.50 -0.12
C LYS A 304 -14.36 17.94 -0.94
N ASP A 305 -13.79 16.81 -0.46
CA ASP A 305 -12.84 16.03 -1.22
C ASP A 305 -13.41 15.70 -2.62
N PRO A 306 -12.70 16.03 -3.70
CA PRO A 306 -13.11 15.75 -5.08
C PRO A 306 -13.56 14.30 -5.32
N ILE A 307 -12.92 13.32 -4.70
CA ILE A 307 -13.29 11.90 -4.79
C ILE A 307 -14.71 11.68 -4.25
N ASN A 308 -15.07 12.31 -3.13
CA ASN A 308 -16.39 12.21 -2.54
C ASN A 308 -17.46 12.92 -3.38
N VAL A 309 -17.08 13.96 -4.12
CA VAL A 309 -18.00 14.63 -5.05
C VAL A 309 -18.22 13.77 -6.27
N LEU A 310 -17.15 13.22 -6.85
CA LEU A 310 -17.22 12.33 -8.02
C LEU A 310 -18.08 11.09 -7.73
N ALA A 311 -17.96 10.52 -6.52
CA ALA A 311 -18.74 9.35 -6.09
C ALA A 311 -20.26 9.54 -6.09
N LYS A 312 -20.77 10.78 -6.25
CA LYS A 312 -22.22 11.04 -6.47
C LYS A 312 -22.67 10.78 -7.91
N TYR A 313 -21.74 10.66 -8.86
CA TYR A 313 -22.01 10.57 -10.28
C TYR A 313 -21.52 9.28 -10.91
N THR A 314 -20.63 8.58 -10.24
CA THR A 314 -20.08 7.31 -10.70
C THR A 314 -19.78 6.40 -9.51
N LEU A 315 -19.43 5.14 -9.80
CA LEU A 315 -18.96 4.23 -8.76
C LEU A 315 -17.59 4.71 -8.25
N PRO A 316 -17.32 4.58 -6.95
CA PRO A 316 -16.07 5.10 -6.37
C PRO A 316 -14.82 4.61 -7.12
N ILE A 317 -13.84 5.50 -7.32
CA ILE A 317 -12.54 5.14 -7.89
C ILE A 317 -11.91 4.01 -7.07
N PHE A 318 -11.97 4.13 -5.75
CA PHE A 318 -11.58 3.07 -4.82
C PHE A 318 -12.81 2.20 -4.50
N GLY A 319 -12.73 0.91 -4.75
CA GLY A 319 -13.83 0.01 -4.43
C GLY A 319 -13.63 -1.38 -5.03
N GLY A 320 -14.10 -2.38 -4.30
CA GLY A 320 -13.84 -3.79 -4.55
C GLY A 320 -14.67 -4.42 -5.65
N PHE A 321 -14.88 -3.76 -6.78
CA PHE A 321 -15.51 -4.41 -7.92
C PHE A 321 -14.63 -4.27 -9.17
N GLY A 322 -14.77 -5.26 -10.07
CA GLY A 322 -13.93 -5.36 -11.25
C GLY A 322 -14.10 -4.18 -12.20
N LYS A 323 -13.04 -3.44 -12.43
CA LYS A 323 -12.93 -2.29 -13.33
C LYS A 323 -11.49 -1.96 -13.66
N VAL A 324 -11.27 -0.99 -14.54
CA VAL A 324 -9.97 -0.36 -14.73
C VAL A 324 -9.89 0.91 -13.88
N MET A 325 -8.80 1.04 -13.11
CA MET A 325 -8.41 2.30 -12.49
C MET A 325 -7.43 3.02 -13.43
N ASN A 326 -7.87 4.16 -13.96
CA ASN A 326 -7.10 4.93 -14.93
C ASN A 326 -6.11 5.86 -14.22
N GLY A 327 -4.84 5.80 -14.61
CA GLY A 327 -3.76 6.52 -13.96
C GLY A 327 -3.88 8.04 -14.07
N ASP A 328 -4.35 8.57 -15.20
CA ASP A 328 -4.49 10.00 -15.39
C ASP A 328 -5.66 10.57 -14.58
N ALA A 329 -6.79 9.84 -14.53
CA ALA A 329 -7.91 10.20 -13.67
C ALA A 329 -7.53 10.16 -12.19
N TYR A 330 -6.79 9.11 -11.79
CA TYR A 330 -6.30 8.98 -10.43
C TYR A 330 -5.38 10.14 -10.04
N GLU A 331 -4.39 10.47 -10.88
CA GLU A 331 -3.49 11.60 -10.64
C GLU A 331 -4.27 12.92 -10.55
N ALA A 332 -5.19 13.15 -11.48
CA ALA A 332 -5.96 14.39 -11.54
C ALA A 332 -6.85 14.65 -10.32
N ILE A 333 -7.33 13.59 -9.64
CA ILE A 333 -8.25 13.72 -8.51
C ILE A 333 -7.57 13.56 -7.15
N SER A 334 -6.48 12.79 -7.06
CA SER A 334 -5.82 12.45 -5.78
C SER A 334 -4.48 13.14 -5.57
N GLN A 335 -3.91 13.76 -6.61
CA GLN A 335 -2.62 14.47 -6.56
C GLN A 335 -2.79 15.93 -6.99
N VAL A 336 -3.56 16.67 -6.22
CA VAL A 336 -3.93 18.07 -6.54
C VAL A 336 -2.77 19.03 -6.29
N PHE A 337 -1.92 18.72 -5.31
CA PHE A 337 -0.76 19.55 -4.96
C PHE A 337 0.51 19.07 -5.69
N PRO A 338 1.41 19.99 -6.12
CA PRO A 338 2.69 19.60 -6.70
C PRO A 338 3.49 18.61 -5.85
N GLN A 339 3.49 18.79 -4.53
CA GLN A 339 4.18 17.92 -3.57
C GLN A 339 3.71 16.47 -3.64
N GLN A 340 2.43 16.24 -3.90
CA GLN A 340 1.88 14.89 -4.06
C GLN A 340 2.41 14.24 -5.34
N LYS A 341 2.48 14.97 -6.46
CA LYS A 341 3.03 14.47 -7.72
C LYS A 341 4.50 14.13 -7.59
N GLU A 342 5.29 15.03 -6.99
CA GLU A 342 6.71 14.82 -6.74
C GLU A 342 6.97 13.63 -5.81
N ALA A 343 6.12 13.43 -4.78
CA ALA A 343 6.18 12.29 -3.89
C ALA A 343 5.93 10.97 -4.64
N ALA A 344 4.86 10.90 -5.45
CA ALA A 344 4.53 9.73 -6.26
C ALA A 344 5.65 9.37 -7.23
N GLU A 345 6.23 10.36 -7.92
CA GLU A 345 7.37 10.17 -8.81
C GLU A 345 8.62 9.69 -8.06
N THR A 346 8.86 10.22 -6.86
CA THR A 346 9.99 9.84 -6.01
C THR A 346 9.87 8.39 -5.58
N TRP A 347 8.70 7.97 -5.09
CA TRP A 347 8.49 6.60 -4.62
C TRP A 347 8.52 5.56 -5.75
N THR A 348 8.09 5.94 -6.96
CA THR A 348 8.15 5.07 -8.15
C THR A 348 9.60 4.73 -8.55
N LYS A 349 10.57 5.57 -8.21
CA LYS A 349 12.00 5.38 -8.54
C LYS A 349 12.72 4.40 -7.62
N GLY A 350 12.13 4.05 -6.46
CA GLY A 350 12.73 3.12 -5.52
C GLY A 350 12.97 1.72 -6.11
N ASP A 351 13.95 1.01 -5.56
CA ASP A 351 14.27 -0.36 -5.97
C ASP A 351 13.16 -1.33 -5.57
N ASN A 352 12.41 -1.82 -6.54
CA ASN A 352 11.29 -2.75 -6.36
C ASN A 352 11.71 -4.23 -6.36
N SER A 353 13.01 -4.56 -6.37
CA SER A 353 13.50 -5.93 -6.56
C SER A 353 13.15 -6.88 -5.41
N LEU A 354 12.80 -6.37 -4.22
CA LEU A 354 12.29 -7.18 -3.12
C LEU A 354 10.78 -7.46 -3.21
N LEU A 355 10.05 -6.71 -4.02
CA LEU A 355 8.60 -6.84 -4.08
C LEU A 355 8.19 -8.03 -4.93
N MET A 356 7.10 -8.67 -4.55
CA MET A 356 6.54 -9.82 -5.26
C MET A 356 5.12 -9.54 -5.75
N GLN A 357 4.78 -10.16 -6.88
CA GLN A 357 3.41 -10.19 -7.36
C GLN A 357 2.52 -11.05 -6.44
N SER A 358 1.22 -10.77 -6.47
CA SER A 358 0.25 -11.64 -5.80
C SER A 358 0.20 -13.01 -6.47
N ILE A 359 0.27 -14.07 -5.67
CA ILE A 359 0.24 -15.45 -6.13
C ILE A 359 -1.00 -16.18 -5.59
N SER A 360 -1.52 -17.15 -6.36
CA SER A 360 -2.64 -17.96 -5.93
C SER A 360 -2.17 -19.28 -5.32
N TYR A 361 -2.92 -19.74 -4.30
CA TYR A 361 -2.63 -20.96 -3.57
C TYR A 361 -3.72 -22.02 -3.84
N THR A 362 -3.37 -23.29 -3.65
CA THR A 362 -4.37 -24.36 -3.57
C THR A 362 -5.19 -24.24 -2.29
N GLU A 363 -6.31 -24.97 -2.20
CA GLU A 363 -7.15 -25.01 -1.01
C GLU A 363 -6.34 -25.42 0.24
N ASP A 364 -5.59 -26.51 0.15
CA ASP A 364 -4.78 -27.03 1.26
C ASP A 364 -3.67 -26.06 1.66
N GLU A 365 -3.00 -25.45 0.68
CA GLU A 365 -1.96 -24.44 0.91
C GLU A 365 -2.57 -23.22 1.67
N SER A 366 -3.72 -22.70 1.21
CA SER A 366 -4.40 -21.58 1.84
C SER A 366 -4.80 -21.86 3.29
N ILE A 367 -5.38 -23.02 3.54
CA ILE A 367 -5.79 -23.43 4.90
C ILE A 367 -4.57 -23.53 5.82
N LYS A 368 -3.49 -24.17 5.38
CA LYS A 368 -2.27 -24.32 6.19
C LYS A 368 -1.62 -22.97 6.47
N ILE A 369 -1.44 -22.12 5.44
CA ILE A 369 -0.89 -20.77 5.58
C ILE A 369 -1.71 -19.98 6.61
N ASN A 370 -3.03 -19.94 6.48
CA ASN A 370 -3.89 -19.14 7.37
C ASN A 370 -3.83 -19.64 8.82
N ASN A 371 -3.84 -20.95 9.04
CA ASN A 371 -3.77 -21.53 10.38
C ASN A 371 -2.45 -21.18 11.10
N ILE A 372 -1.32 -21.30 10.39
CA ILE A 372 0.00 -21.02 10.95
C ILE A 372 0.20 -19.51 11.12
N MET A 373 -0.06 -18.73 10.07
CA MET A 373 0.23 -17.29 10.07
C MET A 373 -0.62 -16.49 11.04
N SER A 374 -1.84 -16.93 11.36
CA SER A 374 -2.69 -16.22 12.35
C SER A 374 -2.03 -16.09 13.71
N SER A 375 -1.36 -17.16 14.18
CA SER A 375 -0.63 -17.17 15.44
C SER A 375 0.70 -16.42 15.35
N ILE A 376 1.42 -16.60 14.23
CA ILE A 376 2.71 -15.94 14.00
C ILE A 376 2.53 -14.42 13.96
N LYS A 377 1.58 -13.89 13.18
CA LYS A 377 1.35 -12.43 13.10
C LYS A 377 1.06 -11.80 14.45
N LYS A 378 0.21 -12.43 15.26
CA LYS A 378 -0.10 -11.94 16.60
C LYS A 378 1.14 -11.90 17.50
N TYR A 379 1.94 -12.94 17.47
CA TYR A 379 3.19 -13.01 18.26
C TYR A 379 4.23 -12.00 17.75
N GLU A 380 4.40 -11.89 16.44
CA GLU A 380 5.29 -10.93 15.80
C GLU A 380 4.95 -9.49 16.18
N ASP A 381 3.68 -9.09 16.05
CA ASP A 381 3.26 -7.71 16.35
C ASP A 381 3.45 -7.38 17.84
N ASP A 382 3.15 -8.32 18.75
CA ASP A 382 3.39 -8.15 20.19
C ASP A 382 4.89 -8.00 20.50
N MET A 383 5.73 -8.86 19.93
CA MET A 383 7.18 -8.82 20.15
C MET A 383 7.83 -7.60 19.47
N PHE A 384 7.36 -7.20 18.31
CA PHE A 384 7.82 -6.00 17.63
C PHE A 384 7.66 -4.76 18.51
N VAL A 385 6.47 -4.56 19.05
CA VAL A 385 6.19 -3.45 19.98
C VAL A 385 7.08 -3.55 21.23
N LYS A 386 7.14 -4.71 21.87
CA LYS A 386 7.92 -4.90 23.10
C LYS A 386 9.43 -4.64 22.91
N ILE A 387 9.98 -5.08 21.79
CA ILE A 387 11.41 -4.85 21.49
C ILE A 387 11.66 -3.38 21.20
N ILE A 388 10.84 -2.72 20.37
CA ILE A 388 10.98 -1.28 20.08
C ILE A 388 10.91 -0.45 21.38
N MET A 389 9.96 -0.76 22.25
CA MET A 389 9.80 -0.05 23.54
C MET A 389 10.86 -0.44 24.59
N GLY A 390 11.74 -1.41 24.32
CA GLY A 390 12.75 -1.88 25.26
C GLY A 390 12.19 -2.72 26.41
N ILE A 391 10.91 -3.15 26.35
CA ILE A 391 10.27 -4.04 27.34
C ILE A 391 10.90 -5.44 27.23
N THR A 392 11.13 -5.91 26.01
CA THR A 392 11.89 -7.12 25.72
C THR A 392 13.24 -6.72 25.15
N PRO A 393 14.36 -7.17 25.76
CA PRO A 393 15.68 -6.80 25.25
C PRO A 393 15.95 -7.45 23.89
N ILE A 394 16.72 -6.76 23.04
CA ILE A 394 17.06 -7.24 21.70
C ILE A 394 17.83 -8.56 21.69
N SER A 395 18.49 -8.91 22.81
CA SER A 395 19.14 -10.22 23.00
C SER A 395 18.15 -11.39 22.91
N GLU A 396 16.84 -11.15 23.09
CA GLU A 396 15.80 -12.17 22.94
C GLU A 396 15.42 -12.42 21.48
N PHE A 397 16.03 -11.74 20.50
CA PHE A 397 15.73 -11.93 19.09
C PHE A 397 15.90 -13.39 18.62
N ASP A 398 16.93 -14.09 19.08
CA ASP A 398 17.14 -15.48 18.70
C ASP A 398 16.06 -16.40 19.26
N ASN A 399 15.54 -16.12 20.47
CA ASN A 399 14.39 -16.81 21.04
C ASN A 399 13.11 -16.49 20.28
N TYR A 400 12.90 -15.23 19.88
CA TYR A 400 11.79 -14.82 19.02
C TYR A 400 11.78 -15.59 17.68
N VAL A 401 12.92 -15.68 17.00
CA VAL A 401 13.05 -16.46 15.77
C VAL A 401 12.76 -17.94 16.01
N LYS A 402 13.27 -18.51 17.08
CA LYS A 402 13.02 -19.92 17.45
C LYS A 402 11.53 -20.20 17.68
N GLU A 403 10.82 -19.31 18.36
CA GLU A 403 9.37 -19.46 18.60
C GLU A 403 8.58 -19.40 17.29
N ILE A 404 8.88 -18.45 16.40
CA ILE A 404 8.25 -18.37 15.07
C ILE A 404 8.51 -19.66 14.25
N LYS A 405 9.72 -20.22 14.33
CA LYS A 405 10.02 -21.51 13.69
C LYS A 405 9.24 -22.67 14.33
N THR A 406 9.10 -22.67 15.64
CA THR A 406 8.30 -23.68 16.36
C THR A 406 6.81 -23.58 15.98
N MET A 407 6.30 -22.39 15.69
CA MET A 407 4.95 -22.18 15.18
C MET A 407 4.74 -22.65 13.73
N GLY A 408 5.82 -22.99 12.99
CA GLY A 408 5.74 -23.60 11.66
C GLY A 408 6.02 -22.68 10.48
N ILE A 409 6.72 -21.55 10.66
CA ILE A 409 7.03 -20.62 9.57
C ILE A 409 7.81 -21.28 8.44
N ASP A 410 8.68 -22.25 8.73
CA ASP A 410 9.47 -22.95 7.72
C ASP A 410 8.56 -23.73 6.76
N GLU A 411 7.45 -24.32 7.23
CA GLU A 411 6.44 -24.95 6.38
C GLU A 411 5.78 -23.92 5.46
N VAL A 412 5.41 -22.74 6.00
CA VAL A 412 4.79 -21.67 5.21
C VAL A 412 5.74 -21.14 4.14
N ILE A 413 7.02 -20.95 4.47
CA ILE A 413 8.06 -20.54 3.50
C ILE A 413 8.12 -21.56 2.34
N GLN A 414 8.13 -22.86 2.62
CA GLN A 414 8.18 -23.89 1.59
C GLN A 414 6.90 -23.92 0.73
N ILE A 415 5.72 -23.77 1.35
CA ILE A 415 4.45 -23.70 0.61
C ILE A 415 4.45 -22.49 -0.34
N LYS A 416 4.78 -21.32 0.18
CA LYS A 416 4.78 -20.08 -0.61
C LYS A 416 5.85 -20.10 -1.72
N LYS A 417 7.02 -20.66 -1.45
CA LYS A 417 8.07 -20.86 -2.45
C LYS A 417 7.57 -21.74 -3.62
N LYS A 418 6.96 -22.88 -3.32
CA LYS A 418 6.38 -23.76 -4.36
C LYS A 418 5.25 -23.08 -5.14
N ALA A 419 4.40 -22.31 -4.47
CA ALA A 419 3.35 -21.56 -5.14
C ALA A 419 3.94 -20.45 -6.04
N TYR A 420 5.02 -19.81 -5.63
CA TYR A 420 5.74 -18.83 -6.43
C TYR A 420 6.39 -19.49 -7.67
N GLU A 421 7.05 -20.63 -7.52
CA GLU A 421 7.64 -21.40 -8.64
C GLU A 421 6.55 -21.82 -9.64
N ARG A 422 5.37 -22.23 -9.16
CA ARG A 422 4.20 -22.53 -10.00
C ARG A 422 3.72 -21.27 -10.74
N TYR A 423 3.61 -20.12 -10.05
CA TYR A 423 3.25 -18.85 -10.66
C TYR A 423 4.23 -18.44 -11.76
N GLU A 424 5.53 -18.57 -11.54
CA GLU A 424 6.56 -18.27 -12.56
C GLU A 424 6.41 -19.15 -13.80
N SER A 425 5.97 -20.42 -13.65
CA SER A 425 5.77 -21.36 -14.75
C SER A 425 4.48 -21.14 -15.55
N LEU A 426 3.52 -20.34 -15.04
CA LEU A 426 2.30 -19.99 -15.79
C LEU A 426 2.68 -19.16 -17.02
N LYS A 427 2.16 -19.57 -18.18
CA LYS A 427 2.31 -18.87 -19.46
C LYS A 427 1.18 -17.89 -19.69
#